data_3d751b3eb5587208437ecdcad0ae194d
#
_entry.id   3d751b3eb5587208437ecdcad0ae194d
#
_cell.length_a   1.000
_cell.length_b   1.000
_cell.length_c   1.000
_cell.angle_alpha   90.00
_cell.angle_beta   90.00
_cell.angle_gamma   90.00
#
_symmetry.space_group_name_H-M   'P 1'
#
loop_
_entity.id
_entity.type
_entity.pdbx_description
1 polymer ?
#
loop_
_entity_poly.entity_id
_entity_poly.type
_entity_poly.pdbx_seq_one_letter_code
_entity_poly.pdbx_strand_id
1 'polypeptide(L)'
;MDIAPTFVRSAQAVEEKDPLGIDFQCGDGMALPFEDCTFDFATAFMSLMDMPEPGRALQEASRVLRPGGFLQFSILHPCFVHPHRKVLRDEAGKPNAIEVAEYFENIDGRTETWIFSAVPEAEREGLKPFNIPRFHRTLSQSVEMICGARLAIERFVEPTIAVDGAEGEPMLADTRVAPLVLIVRARKRLPMAMSAGRGIPVQFLHAEK
;
A
#
# COMPACT_ATOMS: atom_id res chain seq x y z
N MET A 1 10.51 10.12 4.84
CA MET A 1 9.59 10.97 5.61
C MET A 1 8.56 10.10 6.28
N ASP A 2 8.15 10.42 7.51
CA ASP A 2 7.11 9.73 8.28
C ASP A 2 6.35 10.76 9.13
N ILE A 3 5.08 10.52 9.41
CA ILE A 3 4.26 11.41 10.25
C ILE A 3 4.60 11.27 11.75
N ALA A 4 5.19 10.14 12.16
CA ALA A 4 5.49 9.84 13.56
C ALA A 4 6.90 10.34 13.95
N PRO A 5 7.01 11.40 14.78
CA PRO A 5 8.31 11.95 15.16
C PRO A 5 9.23 10.94 15.85
N THR A 6 8.67 9.93 16.50
CA THR A 6 9.46 8.88 17.18
C THR A 6 10.17 7.99 16.17
N PHE A 7 9.51 7.61 15.09
CA PHE A 7 10.14 6.81 14.02
C PHE A 7 11.21 7.62 13.29
N VAL A 8 10.93 8.89 13.00
CA VAL A 8 11.91 9.78 12.37
C VAL A 8 13.17 9.91 13.24
N ARG A 9 13.02 10.17 14.55
CA ARG A 9 14.18 10.24 15.47
C ARG A 9 14.95 8.93 15.53
N SER A 10 14.27 7.78 15.55
CA SER A 10 14.93 6.48 15.55
C SER A 10 15.73 6.26 14.26
N ALA A 11 15.16 6.63 13.11
CA ALA A 11 15.83 6.52 11.82
C ALA A 11 17.05 7.47 11.73
N GLN A 12 16.92 8.71 12.21
CA GLN A 12 18.03 9.67 12.30
C GLN A 12 19.16 9.14 13.18
N ALA A 13 18.85 8.52 14.32
CA ALA A 13 19.85 7.92 15.20
C ALA A 13 20.58 6.72 14.57
N VAL A 14 19.94 5.99 13.66
CA VAL A 14 20.60 4.93 12.87
C VAL A 14 21.49 5.54 11.81
N GLU A 15 21.02 6.57 11.10
CA GLU A 15 21.77 7.28 10.07
C GLU A 15 23.03 7.95 10.64
N GLU A 16 22.96 8.50 11.87
CA GLU A 16 24.12 9.07 12.56
C GLU A 16 25.21 8.02 12.85
N LYS A 17 24.85 6.77 13.09
CA LYS A 17 25.81 5.67 13.39
C LYS A 17 26.41 5.06 12.15
N ASP A 18 25.65 4.96 11.08
CA ASP A 18 26.05 4.37 9.80
C ASP A 18 25.50 5.23 8.65
N PRO A 19 26.18 6.33 8.30
CA PRO A 19 25.68 7.32 7.37
C PRO A 19 25.57 6.77 5.94
N LEU A 20 24.34 6.77 5.40
CA LEU A 20 24.02 6.46 4.02
C LEU A 20 23.66 7.71 3.19
N GLY A 21 23.63 8.88 3.81
CA GLY A 21 23.25 10.15 3.20
C GLY A 21 21.74 10.31 3.07
N ILE A 22 20.96 9.69 3.97
CA ILE A 22 19.49 9.73 3.95
C ILE A 22 19.00 10.89 4.83
N ASP A 23 18.20 11.78 4.27
CA ASP A 23 17.52 12.83 5.02
C ASP A 23 16.16 12.35 5.53
N PHE A 24 16.06 12.14 6.84
CA PHE A 24 14.83 11.72 7.51
C PHE A 24 14.06 12.92 8.04
N GLN A 25 12.86 13.13 7.54
CA GLN A 25 12.00 14.27 7.88
C GLN A 25 10.67 13.82 8.48
N CYS A 26 10.15 14.57 9.45
CA CYS A 26 8.78 14.43 9.92
C CYS A 26 7.85 15.20 8.99
N GLY A 27 6.78 14.56 8.53
CA GLY A 27 5.83 15.20 7.63
C GLY A 27 4.67 14.31 7.22
N ASP A 28 3.63 14.95 6.68
CA ASP A 28 2.41 14.30 6.21
C ASP A 28 2.54 13.96 4.72
N GLY A 29 2.35 12.68 4.37
CA GLY A 29 2.33 12.21 2.98
C GLY A 29 1.20 12.81 2.13
N MET A 30 0.16 13.35 2.77
CA MET A 30 -0.95 14.04 2.10
C MET A 30 -0.68 15.55 1.87
N ALA A 31 0.47 16.06 2.33
CA ALA A 31 0.91 17.44 2.16
C ALA A 31 2.45 17.50 2.13
N LEU A 32 3.04 17.05 1.04
CA LEU A 32 4.49 16.92 0.92
C LEU A 32 5.17 18.31 0.86
N PRO A 33 6.18 18.60 1.72
CA PRO A 33 6.85 19.89 1.76
C PRO A 33 7.92 20.04 0.68
N PHE A 34 7.64 19.57 -0.53
CA PHE A 34 8.56 19.60 -1.66
C PHE A 34 7.93 20.32 -2.85
N GLU A 35 8.76 20.95 -3.65
CA GLU A 35 8.36 21.62 -4.89
C GLU A 35 7.86 20.60 -5.94
N ASP A 36 7.09 21.08 -6.91
CA ASP A 36 6.65 20.29 -8.05
C ASP A 36 7.84 19.75 -8.84
N CYS A 37 7.70 18.53 -9.36
CA CYS A 37 8.69 17.91 -10.26
C CYS A 37 10.12 17.86 -9.66
N THR A 38 10.24 17.57 -8.38
CA THR A 38 11.54 17.46 -7.68
C THR A 38 12.19 16.10 -7.85
N PHE A 39 11.41 15.03 -7.83
CA PHE A 39 11.91 13.67 -7.74
C PHE A 39 11.72 12.86 -9.03
N ASP A 40 12.65 11.92 -9.29
CA ASP A 40 12.55 10.97 -10.39
C ASP A 40 11.71 9.76 -10.02
N PHE A 41 11.71 9.38 -8.74
CA PHE A 41 10.86 8.33 -8.22
C PHE A 41 10.48 8.61 -6.75
N ALA A 42 9.39 7.99 -6.32
CA ALA A 42 8.94 7.97 -4.94
C ALA A 42 8.55 6.54 -4.53
N THR A 43 8.64 6.26 -3.25
CA THR A 43 8.21 4.98 -2.68
C THR A 43 7.32 5.19 -1.47
N ALA A 44 6.32 4.30 -1.28
CA ALA A 44 5.43 4.30 -0.14
C ALA A 44 5.11 2.84 0.25
N PHE A 45 5.93 2.25 1.13
CA PHE A 45 5.74 0.87 1.53
C PHE A 45 4.85 0.76 2.75
N MET A 46 3.76 -0.03 2.63
CA MET A 46 2.82 -0.36 3.71
C MET A 46 2.33 0.87 4.49
N SER A 47 2.03 1.97 3.80
CA SER A 47 1.61 3.23 4.43
C SER A 47 0.30 3.79 3.88
N LEU A 48 0.06 3.69 2.56
CA LEU A 48 -1.14 4.28 1.95
C LEU A 48 -2.46 3.69 2.46
N MET A 49 -2.45 2.43 2.90
CA MET A 49 -3.65 1.79 3.45
C MET A 49 -4.02 2.31 4.85
N ASP A 50 -3.09 2.97 5.55
CA ASP A 50 -3.31 3.51 6.89
C ASP A 50 -3.68 5.00 6.87
N MET A 51 -3.77 5.59 5.67
CA MET A 51 -4.12 7.00 5.47
C MET A 51 -5.63 7.18 5.28
N PRO A 52 -6.24 8.20 5.89
CA PRO A 52 -7.66 8.50 5.67
C PRO A 52 -7.95 8.92 4.22
N GLU A 53 -7.06 9.68 3.59
CA GLU A 53 -7.22 10.20 2.24
C GLU A 53 -6.02 9.80 1.32
N PRO A 54 -5.82 8.49 1.02
CA PRO A 54 -4.67 8.05 0.23
C PRO A 54 -4.67 8.60 -1.20
N GLY A 55 -5.84 8.94 -1.74
CA GLY A 55 -5.95 9.63 -3.02
C GLY A 55 -5.23 10.97 -3.03
N ARG A 56 -5.27 11.71 -1.90
CA ARG A 56 -4.52 12.95 -1.73
C ARG A 56 -3.00 12.71 -1.67
N ALA A 57 -2.58 11.67 -0.94
CA ALA A 57 -1.17 11.28 -0.92
C ALA A 57 -0.66 10.87 -2.30
N LEU A 58 -1.47 10.17 -3.10
CA LEU A 58 -1.14 9.82 -4.49
C LEU A 58 -1.04 11.07 -5.37
N GLN A 59 -1.90 12.08 -5.19
CA GLN A 59 -1.84 13.36 -5.91
C GLN A 59 -0.56 14.11 -5.54
N GLU A 60 -0.20 14.18 -4.27
CA GLU A 60 1.03 14.80 -3.80
C GLU A 60 2.28 14.08 -4.35
N ALA A 61 2.31 12.75 -4.29
CA ALA A 61 3.36 11.95 -4.89
C ALA A 61 3.49 12.25 -6.41
N SER A 62 2.35 12.32 -7.10
CA SER A 62 2.34 12.70 -8.51
C SER A 62 2.83 14.13 -8.75
N ARG A 63 2.47 15.09 -7.88
CA ARG A 63 2.89 16.48 -7.98
C ARG A 63 4.41 16.61 -7.91
N VAL A 64 5.02 16.00 -6.92
CA VAL A 64 6.47 16.09 -6.68
C VAL A 64 7.31 15.26 -7.64
N LEU A 65 6.73 14.29 -8.34
CA LEU A 65 7.43 13.53 -9.37
C LEU A 65 7.60 14.35 -10.65
N ARG A 66 8.74 14.23 -11.30
CA ARG A 66 8.97 14.74 -12.65
C ARG A 66 8.07 14.04 -13.67
N PRO A 67 7.75 14.67 -14.80
CA PRO A 67 7.08 13.98 -15.91
C PRO A 67 7.87 12.74 -16.32
N GLY A 68 7.22 11.58 -16.38
CA GLY A 68 7.87 10.29 -16.63
C GLY A 68 8.52 9.64 -15.40
N GLY A 69 8.55 10.29 -14.24
CA GLY A 69 8.90 9.70 -12.96
C GLY A 69 7.86 8.68 -12.50
N PHE A 70 8.17 7.86 -11.51
CA PHE A 70 7.27 6.80 -11.04
C PHE A 70 7.12 6.77 -9.52
N LEU A 71 5.96 6.32 -9.08
CA LEU A 71 5.68 5.91 -7.72
C LEU A 71 5.65 4.38 -7.65
N GLN A 72 6.34 3.80 -6.67
CA GLN A 72 6.19 2.39 -6.31
C GLN A 72 5.72 2.27 -4.86
N PHE A 73 4.64 1.55 -4.64
CA PHE A 73 4.10 1.39 -3.29
C PHE A 73 3.60 -0.04 -3.06
N SER A 74 3.45 -0.39 -1.79
CA SER A 74 2.81 -1.61 -1.36
C SER A 74 1.69 -1.32 -0.38
N ILE A 75 0.64 -2.12 -0.47
CA ILE A 75 -0.52 -2.09 0.43
C ILE A 75 -0.92 -3.51 0.78
N LEU A 76 -1.68 -3.70 1.84
CA LEU A 76 -2.41 -4.94 2.06
C LEU A 76 -3.32 -5.21 0.86
N HIS A 77 -3.37 -6.48 0.42
CA HIS A 77 -4.10 -6.82 -0.80
C HIS A 77 -5.60 -6.59 -0.63
N PRO A 78 -6.23 -5.67 -1.40
CA PRO A 78 -7.64 -5.30 -1.18
C PRO A 78 -8.62 -6.47 -1.24
N CYS A 79 -8.36 -7.46 -2.11
CA CYS A 79 -9.25 -8.59 -2.33
C CYS A 79 -9.09 -9.71 -1.30
N PHE A 80 -7.93 -9.82 -0.64
CA PHE A 80 -7.61 -10.98 0.19
C PHE A 80 -7.31 -10.63 1.65
N VAL A 81 -7.08 -9.36 1.97
CA VAL A 81 -6.80 -8.90 3.33
C VAL A 81 -7.89 -7.94 3.77
N HIS A 82 -8.98 -8.51 4.25
CA HIS A 82 -10.14 -7.81 4.75
C HIS A 82 -10.33 -8.13 6.25
N PRO A 83 -10.93 -7.24 7.07
CA PRO A 83 -11.23 -7.55 8.48
C PRO A 83 -12.08 -8.81 8.69
N HIS A 84 -12.94 -9.12 7.73
CA HIS A 84 -13.76 -10.35 7.74
C HIS A 84 -13.10 -11.50 6.95
N ARG A 85 -11.77 -11.51 6.91
CA ARG A 85 -10.98 -12.59 6.33
C ARG A 85 -10.84 -13.77 7.29
N LYS A 86 -10.95 -14.98 6.76
CA LYS A 86 -10.68 -16.22 7.47
C LYS A 86 -9.80 -17.15 6.64
N VAL A 87 -8.75 -17.67 7.24
CA VAL A 87 -7.92 -18.71 6.62
C VAL A 87 -8.54 -20.06 6.93
N LEU A 88 -8.91 -20.81 5.90
CA LEU A 88 -9.37 -22.19 6.02
C LEU A 88 -8.15 -23.12 5.96
N ARG A 89 -8.18 -24.17 6.79
CA ARG A 89 -7.08 -25.11 6.90
C ARG A 89 -7.60 -26.54 6.72
N ASP A 90 -6.76 -27.41 6.16
CA ASP A 90 -7.03 -28.84 6.06
C ASP A 90 -6.87 -29.55 7.42
N GLU A 91 -7.08 -30.86 7.43
CA GLU A 91 -6.97 -31.71 8.64
C GLU A 91 -5.55 -31.70 9.26
N ALA A 92 -4.53 -31.40 8.45
CA ALA A 92 -3.15 -31.26 8.89
C ALA A 92 -2.82 -29.84 9.39
N GLY A 93 -3.80 -28.92 9.41
CA GLY A 93 -3.62 -27.53 9.80
C GLY A 93 -2.98 -26.63 8.72
N LYS A 94 -2.78 -27.15 7.50
CA LYS A 94 -2.19 -26.40 6.39
C LYS A 94 -3.24 -25.49 5.74
N PRO A 95 -2.90 -24.23 5.47
CA PRO A 95 -3.84 -23.32 4.79
C PRO A 95 -4.16 -23.84 3.39
N ASN A 96 -5.44 -23.88 3.04
CA ASN A 96 -5.94 -24.36 1.75
C ASN A 96 -6.91 -23.43 1.04
N ALA A 97 -7.50 -22.45 1.76
CA ALA A 97 -8.34 -21.41 1.16
C ALA A 97 -8.37 -20.14 2.02
N ILE A 98 -8.76 -19.04 1.42
CA ILE A 98 -9.09 -17.79 2.10
C ILE A 98 -10.58 -17.51 1.84
N GLU A 99 -11.34 -17.38 2.91
CA GLU A 99 -12.71 -16.86 2.88
C GLU A 99 -12.66 -15.35 3.12
N VAL A 100 -13.30 -14.58 2.28
CA VAL A 100 -13.44 -13.13 2.43
C VAL A 100 -14.93 -12.81 2.39
N ALA A 101 -15.45 -12.21 3.47
CA ALA A 101 -16.80 -11.73 3.54
C ALA A 101 -16.84 -10.19 3.55
N GLU A 102 -17.99 -9.64 3.19
CA GLU A 102 -18.28 -8.20 3.30
C GLU A 102 -17.28 -7.29 2.57
N TYR A 103 -16.75 -7.75 1.45
CA TYR A 103 -15.73 -7.03 0.64
C TYR A 103 -16.09 -5.57 0.33
N PHE A 104 -17.39 -5.27 0.23
CA PHE A 104 -17.88 -3.92 -0.05
C PHE A 104 -18.25 -3.11 1.21
N GLU A 105 -17.98 -3.66 2.42
CA GLU A 105 -18.16 -2.88 3.64
C GLU A 105 -17.27 -1.64 3.62
N ASN A 106 -17.87 -0.48 3.90
CA ASN A 106 -17.12 0.75 4.04
C ASN A 106 -16.48 0.82 5.44
N ILE A 107 -15.17 0.57 5.51
CA ILE A 107 -14.41 0.69 6.75
C ILE A 107 -13.54 1.92 6.64
N ASP A 108 -13.90 2.95 7.37
CA ASP A 108 -13.25 4.26 7.34
C ASP A 108 -12.86 4.69 8.75
N GLY A 109 -11.61 4.38 9.13
CA GLY A 109 -11.03 4.75 10.42
C GLY A 109 -11.51 3.90 11.61
N ARG A 110 -12.09 2.71 11.39
CA ARG A 110 -12.43 1.80 12.48
C ARG A 110 -11.18 1.43 13.28
N THR A 111 -11.20 1.69 14.58
CA THR A 111 -10.07 1.37 15.45
C THR A 111 -9.96 -0.14 15.68
N GLU A 112 -8.80 -0.70 15.39
CA GLU A 112 -8.44 -2.07 15.71
C GLU A 112 -7.30 -2.10 16.72
N THR A 113 -7.37 -3.04 17.66
CA THR A 113 -6.30 -3.25 18.64
C THR A 113 -5.35 -4.32 18.13
N TRP A 114 -4.09 -3.97 18.04
CA TRP A 114 -3.02 -4.83 17.53
C TRP A 114 -1.95 -5.10 18.58
N ILE A 115 -1.31 -6.26 18.44
CA ILE A 115 -0.05 -6.58 19.09
C ILE A 115 0.89 -7.18 18.04
N PHE A 116 2.19 -6.90 18.14
CA PHE A 116 3.18 -7.49 17.23
C PHE A 116 3.27 -9.00 17.47
N SER A 117 2.56 -9.78 16.66
CA SER A 117 2.51 -11.25 16.76
C SER A 117 3.77 -11.94 16.24
N ALA A 118 4.56 -11.28 15.41
CA ALA A 118 5.83 -11.80 14.89
C ALA A 118 6.99 -11.73 15.91
N VAL A 119 6.79 -11.04 17.04
CA VAL A 119 7.78 -11.02 18.13
C VAL A 119 7.74 -12.38 18.86
N PRO A 120 8.88 -13.01 19.14
CA PRO A 120 8.94 -14.25 19.91
C PRO A 120 8.14 -14.16 21.21
N GLU A 121 7.48 -15.23 21.61
CA GLU A 121 6.56 -15.24 22.77
C GLU A 121 7.24 -14.75 24.06
N ALA A 122 8.51 -15.10 24.25
CA ALA A 122 9.31 -14.65 25.40
C ALA A 122 9.53 -13.12 25.43
N GLU A 123 9.48 -12.45 24.29
CA GLU A 123 9.65 -11.01 24.15
C GLU A 123 8.31 -10.26 24.12
N ARG A 124 7.19 -10.98 24.00
CA ARG A 124 5.83 -10.38 24.05
C ARG A 124 5.42 -10.01 25.47
N GLU A 125 6.03 -10.62 26.47
CA GLU A 125 5.76 -10.32 27.89
C GLU A 125 6.13 -8.87 28.16
N GLY A 126 5.13 -8.01 28.41
CA GLY A 126 5.30 -6.56 28.60
C GLY A 126 5.02 -5.70 27.38
N LEU A 127 4.82 -6.24 26.18
CA LEU A 127 4.34 -5.47 25.04
C LEU A 127 2.88 -5.07 25.29
N LYS A 128 2.60 -3.78 25.18
CA LYS A 128 1.23 -3.25 25.27
C LYS A 128 0.57 -3.30 23.89
N PRO A 129 -0.68 -3.75 23.82
CA PRO A 129 -1.47 -3.58 22.60
C PRO A 129 -1.54 -2.10 22.22
N PHE A 130 -1.58 -1.82 20.93
CA PHE A 130 -1.75 -0.47 20.40
C PHE A 130 -2.94 -0.43 19.44
N ASN A 131 -3.52 0.74 19.30
CA ASN A 131 -4.67 0.97 18.45
C ASN A 131 -4.25 1.60 17.14
N ILE A 132 -4.74 1.04 16.03
CA ILE A 132 -4.54 1.61 14.69
C ILE A 132 -5.90 1.87 14.04
N PRO A 133 -6.05 2.96 13.29
CA PRO A 133 -7.20 3.13 12.43
C PRO A 133 -7.13 2.17 11.25
N ARG A 134 -8.21 1.48 10.96
CA ARG A 134 -8.33 0.57 9.82
C ARG A 134 -9.15 1.24 8.74
N PHE A 135 -8.66 1.16 7.52
CA PHE A 135 -9.37 1.59 6.32
C PHE A 135 -9.44 0.41 5.36
N HIS A 136 -10.60 0.18 4.77
CA HIS A 136 -10.72 -0.77 3.67
C HIS A 136 -11.18 -0.03 2.41
N ARG A 137 -10.52 -0.34 1.32
CA ARG A 137 -10.85 0.18 -0.02
C ARG A 137 -10.78 -0.97 -1.00
N THR A 138 -11.79 -1.06 -1.86
CA THR A 138 -11.80 -2.07 -2.90
C THR A 138 -10.66 -1.87 -3.88
N LEU A 139 -10.32 -2.91 -4.65
CA LEU A 139 -9.34 -2.80 -5.72
C LEU A 139 -9.73 -1.73 -6.74
N SER A 140 -11.02 -1.66 -7.11
CA SER A 140 -11.54 -0.63 -8.03
C SER A 140 -11.28 0.78 -7.51
N GLN A 141 -11.61 1.06 -6.25
CA GLN A 141 -11.35 2.36 -5.62
C GLN A 141 -9.85 2.69 -5.60
N SER A 142 -8.99 1.70 -5.34
CA SER A 142 -7.53 1.88 -5.38
C SER A 142 -7.05 2.27 -6.78
N VAL A 143 -7.54 1.59 -7.82
CA VAL A 143 -7.23 1.91 -9.23
C VAL A 143 -7.73 3.30 -9.61
N GLU A 144 -8.96 3.67 -9.22
CA GLU A 144 -9.53 4.99 -9.49
C GLU A 144 -8.71 6.12 -8.86
N MET A 145 -8.25 5.95 -7.61
CA MET A 145 -7.40 6.92 -6.94
C MET A 145 -6.05 7.11 -7.66
N ILE A 146 -5.42 6.01 -8.11
CA ILE A 146 -4.16 6.05 -8.88
C ILE A 146 -4.37 6.80 -10.19
N CYS A 147 -5.41 6.45 -10.94
CA CYS A 147 -5.73 7.09 -12.22
C CYS A 147 -6.10 8.58 -12.04
N GLY A 148 -6.86 8.90 -10.99
CA GLY A 148 -7.25 10.26 -10.61
C GLY A 148 -6.04 11.15 -10.25
N ALA A 149 -4.97 10.56 -9.72
CA ALA A 149 -3.70 11.21 -9.48
C ALA A 149 -2.83 11.39 -10.75
N ARG A 150 -3.35 11.12 -11.94
CA ARG A 150 -2.64 11.14 -13.23
C ARG A 150 -1.44 10.19 -13.30
N LEU A 151 -1.48 9.12 -12.54
CA LEU A 151 -0.52 8.03 -12.57
C LEU A 151 -1.05 6.94 -13.49
N ALA A 152 -0.21 6.39 -14.37
CA ALA A 152 -0.51 5.25 -15.20
C ALA A 152 0.09 3.99 -14.56
N ILE A 153 -0.75 3.02 -14.25
CA ILE A 153 -0.28 1.75 -13.67
C ILE A 153 0.58 1.03 -14.71
N GLU A 154 1.81 0.70 -14.33
CA GLU A 154 2.75 -0.07 -15.15
C GLU A 154 2.83 -1.53 -14.72
N ARG A 155 2.67 -1.77 -13.42
CA ARG A 155 2.84 -3.10 -12.85
C ARG A 155 1.99 -3.30 -11.61
N PHE A 156 1.35 -4.48 -11.55
CA PHE A 156 0.90 -5.11 -10.31
C PHE A 156 1.80 -6.32 -10.04
N VAL A 157 2.23 -6.47 -8.78
CA VAL A 157 2.97 -7.64 -8.34
C VAL A 157 2.32 -8.17 -7.07
N GLU A 158 2.00 -9.44 -7.08
CA GLU A 158 1.44 -10.20 -5.97
C GLU A 158 2.52 -11.17 -5.48
N PRO A 159 3.34 -10.77 -4.48
CA PRO A 159 4.42 -11.61 -4.02
C PRO A 159 3.88 -12.88 -3.34
N THR A 160 4.51 -13.99 -3.64
CA THR A 160 4.30 -15.26 -2.95
C THR A 160 5.63 -15.77 -2.43
N ILE A 161 5.59 -16.58 -1.38
CA ILE A 161 6.78 -17.18 -0.81
C ILE A 161 7.12 -18.50 -1.52
N ALA A 162 8.41 -18.76 -1.71
CA ALA A 162 8.87 -20.06 -2.18
C ALA A 162 8.57 -21.15 -1.15
N VAL A 163 8.43 -22.41 -1.62
CA VAL A 163 8.04 -23.54 -0.79
C VAL A 163 8.96 -23.73 0.43
N ASP A 164 10.25 -23.45 0.26
CA ASP A 164 11.28 -23.68 1.29
C ASP A 164 11.41 -22.51 2.28
N GLY A 165 10.74 -21.37 2.04
CA GLY A 165 10.88 -20.15 2.84
C GLY A 165 9.83 -19.94 3.94
N ALA A 166 8.86 -20.86 4.11
CA ALA A 166 7.74 -20.67 5.05
C ALA A 166 7.79 -21.62 6.25
N GLU A 167 8.89 -22.36 6.43
CA GLU A 167 9.03 -23.24 7.58
C GLU A 167 9.14 -22.42 8.88
N GLY A 168 8.20 -22.65 9.79
CA GLY A 168 8.15 -21.96 11.08
C GLY A 168 7.38 -20.64 11.14
N GLU A 169 6.91 -20.11 10.00
CA GLU A 169 6.20 -18.81 9.94
C GLU A 169 4.76 -18.98 9.39
N PRO A 170 3.75 -19.20 10.25
CA PRO A 170 2.37 -19.46 9.81
C PRO A 170 1.77 -18.36 8.91
N MET A 171 2.08 -17.08 9.18
CA MET A 171 1.57 -15.97 8.38
C MET A 171 2.14 -16.00 6.96
N LEU A 172 3.40 -16.41 6.80
CA LEU A 172 4.03 -16.55 5.50
C LEU A 172 3.46 -17.77 4.73
N ALA A 173 3.09 -18.83 5.44
CA ALA A 173 2.45 -20.00 4.83
C ALA A 173 1.11 -19.63 4.17
N ASP A 174 0.35 -18.69 4.72
CA ASP A 174 -0.92 -18.22 4.16
C ASP A 174 -0.73 -17.56 2.78
N THR A 175 0.45 -16.96 2.51
CA THR A 175 0.75 -16.32 1.22
C THR A 175 0.84 -17.29 0.04
N ARG A 176 0.89 -18.59 0.30
CA ARG A 176 0.82 -19.64 -0.74
C ARG A 176 -0.58 -19.81 -1.29
N VAL A 177 -1.59 -19.43 -0.52
CA VAL A 177 -3.00 -19.59 -0.91
C VAL A 177 -3.52 -18.33 -1.58
N ALA A 178 -3.17 -17.17 -1.04
CA ALA A 178 -3.53 -15.88 -1.61
C ALA A 178 -2.51 -14.79 -1.19
N PRO A 179 -2.28 -13.78 -2.02
CA PRO A 179 -1.33 -12.73 -1.71
C PRO A 179 -1.81 -11.88 -0.53
N LEU A 180 -0.90 -11.58 0.40
CA LEU A 180 -1.16 -10.63 1.49
C LEU A 180 -0.90 -9.19 1.08
N VAL A 181 -0.02 -8.98 0.11
CA VAL A 181 0.47 -7.67 -0.31
C VAL A 181 0.24 -7.51 -1.80
N LEU A 182 -0.18 -6.32 -2.18
CA LEU A 182 -0.19 -5.85 -3.56
C LEU A 182 0.89 -4.77 -3.70
N ILE A 183 1.84 -4.97 -4.60
CA ILE A 183 2.83 -3.97 -4.98
C ILE A 183 2.40 -3.36 -6.31
N VAL A 184 2.35 -2.03 -6.35
CA VAL A 184 1.97 -1.28 -7.54
C VAL A 184 3.11 -0.37 -7.94
N ARG A 185 3.42 -0.36 -9.23
CA ARG A 185 4.25 0.66 -9.85
C ARG A 185 3.40 1.47 -10.81
N ALA A 186 3.40 2.79 -10.64
CA ALA A 186 2.63 3.71 -11.46
C ALA A 186 3.49 4.90 -11.89
N ARG A 187 3.41 5.27 -13.15
CA ARG A 187 4.21 6.34 -13.76
C ARG A 187 3.42 7.62 -13.92
N LYS A 188 4.04 8.75 -13.59
CA LYS A 188 3.47 10.06 -13.90
C LYS A 188 3.39 10.24 -15.42
N ARG A 189 2.17 10.49 -15.91
CA ARG A 189 1.94 10.71 -17.34
C ARG A 189 2.69 11.96 -17.79
N LEU A 190 3.29 11.87 -18.97
CA LEU A 190 3.82 13.06 -19.63
C LEU A 190 2.68 14.05 -19.89
N PRO A 191 2.94 15.36 -19.83
CA PRO A 191 1.98 16.34 -20.32
C PRO A 191 1.61 15.95 -21.75
N MET A 192 0.30 15.81 -22.02
CA MET A 192 -0.12 15.63 -23.42
C MET A 192 0.39 16.81 -24.22
N ALA A 193 1.32 16.56 -25.14
CA ALA A 193 1.58 17.52 -26.19
C ALA A 193 0.20 17.82 -26.79
N MET A 194 -0.20 19.10 -26.84
CA MET A 194 -1.44 19.50 -27.48
C MET A 194 -1.32 19.09 -28.96
N SER A 195 -1.73 17.87 -29.29
CA SER A 195 -1.94 17.46 -30.67
C SER A 195 -3.19 18.21 -31.13
N ALA A 196 -2.99 19.23 -31.91
CA ALA A 196 -4.05 19.86 -32.67
C ALA A 196 -4.70 18.78 -33.57
N GLY A 197 -5.89 18.39 -33.21
CA GLY A 197 -6.84 17.71 -34.09
C GLY A 197 -6.64 16.22 -34.30
N ARG A 198 -7.48 15.45 -33.66
CA ARG A 198 -8.50 14.50 -34.14
C ARG A 198 -9.05 13.73 -32.93
N GLY A 199 -10.20 14.17 -32.43
CA GLY A 199 -10.99 13.40 -31.51
C GLY A 199 -11.47 12.13 -32.20
N ILE A 200 -11.09 10.96 -31.67
CA ILE A 200 -11.75 9.71 -31.98
C ILE A 200 -12.96 9.67 -31.04
N PRO A 201 -14.21 9.65 -31.55
CA PRO A 201 -15.37 9.52 -30.68
C PRO A 201 -15.37 8.11 -30.09
N VAL A 202 -15.23 8.02 -28.77
CA VAL A 202 -15.47 6.77 -28.03
C VAL A 202 -16.98 6.59 -27.97
N GLN A 203 -17.54 5.68 -28.79
CA GLN A 203 -18.90 5.23 -28.64
C GLN A 203 -18.94 4.21 -27.49
N PHE A 204 -19.58 4.59 -26.39
CA PHE A 204 -19.97 3.62 -25.38
C PHE A 204 -21.12 2.77 -25.93
N LEU A 205 -20.88 1.50 -26.10
CA LEU A 205 -21.93 0.52 -26.32
C LEU A 205 -22.75 0.40 -25.03
N HIS A 206 -23.93 1.01 -24.98
CA HIS A 206 -24.94 0.67 -24.02
C HIS A 206 -25.42 -0.74 -24.35
N ALA A 207 -25.09 -1.72 -23.48
CA ALA A 207 -25.79 -2.99 -23.47
C ALA A 207 -27.16 -2.74 -22.81
N GLU A 208 -28.20 -2.63 -23.62
CA GLU A 208 -29.56 -2.80 -23.14
C GLU A 208 -29.78 -4.29 -22.81
N LYS A 209 -30.26 -4.54 -21.61
CA LYS A 209 -30.86 -5.71 -20.94
C LYS A 209 -30.78 -7.09 -21.60
#